data_67cff5f8bf5581fe23b7a960a0763916
#
_entry.id   67cff5f8bf5581fe23b7a960a0763916
#
_cell.length_a   1.000
_cell.length_b   1.000
_cell.length_c   1.000
_cell.angle_alpha   90.00
_cell.angle_beta   90.00
_cell.angle_gamma   90.00
#
_symmetry.space_group_name_H-M   'P 1'
#
loop_
_entity.id
_entity.type
_entity.pdbx_description
1 polymer ?
#
loop_
_entity_poly.entity_id
_entity_poly.type
_entity_poly.pdbx_seq_one_letter_code
_entity_poly.pdbx_strand_id
1 'polypeptide(L)'
;DEFTAGLQGGDLIIIAGRPSMGKTSFALNIAENAALGARKSAAVFSMEMSVEQLAFRMVSSLGRVDQSHLRNGRFSDDDWPRINGAIQQMQEASIYIDDTPAMTPTEVRARARRLQRERGLDLIVVDYLQLMRVAGAAENRATEISEISRGLKALARELNVPIIALSQLNRSVETRTDKKPVMSDLRESGAIEQDADLILFIYRDEVYNTDSPRKGIADIHIAKQRNGPIGEFPLTFLGRFTKFENYAPEVEGFR
;
A
#
# COMPACT_ATOMS: atom_id res chain seq x y z
N ASP A 1 6.94 -5.99 11.51
CA ASP A 1 7.99 -5.30 12.30
C ASP A 1 9.19 -6.21 12.60
N GLU A 2 8.98 -7.50 12.80
CA GLU A 2 10.05 -8.46 13.10
C GLU A 2 11.15 -8.49 12.03
N PHE A 3 10.77 -8.43 10.74
CA PHE A 3 11.72 -8.42 9.62
C PHE A 3 12.33 -7.06 9.30
N THR A 4 11.59 -5.97 9.54
CA THR A 4 11.97 -4.63 9.07
C THR A 4 12.36 -3.68 10.18
N ALA A 5 12.17 -4.06 11.44
CA ALA A 5 12.28 -3.17 12.61
C ALA A 5 11.42 -1.89 12.48
N GLY A 6 10.31 -1.99 11.73
CA GLY A 6 9.44 -0.87 11.40
C GLY A 6 9.89 -0.11 10.14
N LEU A 7 9.14 0.92 9.78
CA LEU A 7 9.43 1.80 8.65
C LEU A 7 10.33 2.94 9.12
N GLN A 8 11.47 3.13 8.47
CA GLN A 8 12.47 4.11 8.89
C GLN A 8 12.32 5.44 8.14
N GLY A 9 12.56 6.56 8.83
CA GLY A 9 12.60 7.88 8.20
C GLY A 9 13.64 7.96 7.09
N GLY A 10 13.26 8.56 5.97
CA GLY A 10 14.13 8.68 4.79
C GLY A 10 14.15 7.47 3.86
N ASP A 11 13.40 6.39 4.18
CA ASP A 11 13.33 5.21 3.34
C ASP A 11 12.25 5.32 2.26
N LEU A 12 12.58 4.80 1.08
CA LEU A 12 11.63 4.53 0.01
C LEU A 12 11.28 3.05 0.02
N ILE A 13 10.02 2.76 0.30
CA ILE A 13 9.45 1.42 0.38
C ILE A 13 8.57 1.20 -0.85
N ILE A 14 8.85 0.16 -1.61
CA ILE A 14 8.03 -0.22 -2.76
C ILE A 14 7.17 -1.41 -2.37
N ILE A 15 5.86 -1.28 -2.58
CA ILE A 15 4.92 -2.40 -2.48
C ILE A 15 4.41 -2.69 -3.89
N ALA A 16 4.79 -3.84 -4.42
CA ALA A 16 4.47 -4.20 -5.80
C ALA A 16 3.65 -5.48 -5.89
N GLY A 17 2.83 -5.57 -6.92
CA GLY A 17 1.99 -6.73 -7.20
C GLY A 17 1.13 -6.51 -8.44
N ARG A 18 0.56 -7.59 -8.95
CA ARG A 18 -0.43 -7.51 -10.04
C ARG A 18 -1.73 -6.88 -9.53
N PRO A 19 -2.63 -6.43 -10.43
CA PRO A 19 -3.98 -6.00 -10.05
C PRO A 19 -4.68 -7.05 -9.18
N SER A 20 -5.55 -6.61 -8.29
CA SER A 20 -6.34 -7.45 -7.37
C SER A 20 -5.56 -8.16 -6.26
N MET A 21 -4.24 -8.00 -6.16
CA MET A 21 -3.43 -8.57 -5.07
C MET A 21 -3.63 -7.86 -3.72
N GLY A 22 -4.22 -6.66 -3.70
CA GLY A 22 -4.53 -5.92 -2.48
C GLY A 22 -3.50 -4.85 -2.09
N LYS A 23 -2.66 -4.36 -3.01
CA LYS A 23 -1.64 -3.32 -2.74
C LYS A 23 -2.20 -2.10 -1.99
N THR A 24 -3.25 -1.48 -2.55
CA THR A 24 -3.89 -0.30 -1.94
C THR A 24 -4.43 -0.61 -0.55
N SER A 25 -5.10 -1.77 -0.37
CA SER A 25 -5.62 -2.19 0.93
C SER A 25 -4.49 -2.38 1.95
N PHE A 26 -3.37 -2.99 1.54
CA PHE A 26 -2.22 -3.19 2.41
C PHE A 26 -1.59 -1.87 2.85
N ALA A 27 -1.37 -0.95 1.91
CA ALA A 27 -0.83 0.38 2.22
C ALA A 27 -1.76 1.22 3.10
N LEU A 28 -3.08 1.17 2.85
CA LEU A 28 -4.07 1.85 3.70
C LEU A 28 -4.10 1.25 5.11
N ASN A 29 -4.05 -0.07 5.25
CA ASN A 29 -4.01 -0.70 6.57
C ASN A 29 -2.74 -0.34 7.35
N ILE A 30 -1.60 -0.16 6.67
CA ILE A 30 -0.40 0.39 7.31
C ILE A 30 -0.64 1.83 7.79
N ALA A 31 -1.25 2.68 6.96
CA ALA A 31 -1.59 4.06 7.34
C ALA A 31 -2.61 4.12 8.48
N GLU A 32 -3.66 3.27 8.46
CA GLU A 32 -4.63 3.12 9.54
C GLU A 32 -3.95 2.73 10.86
N ASN A 33 -3.11 1.71 10.83
CA ASN A 33 -2.38 1.25 12.02
C ASN A 33 -1.40 2.29 12.55
N ALA A 34 -0.72 3.02 11.66
CA ALA A 34 0.15 4.13 12.05
C ALA A 34 -0.64 5.26 12.72
N ALA A 35 -1.78 5.64 12.15
CA ALA A 35 -2.57 6.77 12.65
C ALA A 35 -3.34 6.42 13.94
N LEU A 36 -3.98 5.26 14.00
CA LEU A 36 -4.82 4.87 15.13
C LEU A 36 -4.02 4.19 16.24
N GLY A 37 -3.11 3.28 15.88
CA GLY A 37 -2.32 2.53 16.86
C GLY A 37 -1.13 3.32 17.40
N ALA A 38 -0.38 3.99 16.54
CA ALA A 38 0.84 4.70 16.92
C ALA A 38 0.66 6.24 17.00
N ARG A 39 -0.55 6.75 16.73
CA ARG A 39 -0.89 8.20 16.72
C ARG A 39 0.03 9.00 15.79
N LYS A 40 0.38 8.43 14.65
CA LYS A 40 1.21 9.02 13.62
C LYS A 40 0.35 9.72 12.56
N SER A 41 0.93 10.69 11.88
CA SER A 41 0.27 11.43 10.80
C SER A 41 0.66 10.83 9.46
N ALA A 42 -0.31 10.46 8.63
CA ALA A 42 -0.10 9.87 7.31
C ALA A 42 -0.72 10.71 6.19
N ALA A 43 -0.01 10.89 5.09
CA ALA A 43 -0.53 11.45 3.85
C ALA A 43 -0.68 10.33 2.80
N VAL A 44 -1.83 10.27 2.13
CA VAL A 44 -2.11 9.33 1.05
C VAL A 44 -2.37 10.11 -0.23
N PHE A 45 -1.46 10.02 -1.18
CA PHE A 45 -1.60 10.59 -2.53
C PHE A 45 -2.11 9.48 -3.46
N SER A 46 -3.41 9.53 -3.77
CA SER A 46 -4.08 8.52 -4.59
C SER A 46 -4.41 9.08 -5.96
N MET A 47 -3.78 8.53 -6.99
CA MET A 47 -4.06 8.91 -8.38
C MET A 47 -4.97 7.91 -9.10
N GLU A 48 -5.27 6.77 -8.47
CA GLU A 48 -6.15 5.74 -9.01
C GLU A 48 -7.57 5.82 -8.45
N MET A 49 -7.70 6.12 -7.16
CA MET A 49 -8.97 6.07 -6.45
C MET A 49 -9.31 7.41 -5.83
N SER A 50 -10.61 7.78 -5.86
CA SER A 50 -11.09 8.99 -5.21
C SER A 50 -11.08 8.88 -3.68
N VAL A 51 -11.14 10.04 -3.01
CA VAL A 51 -11.24 10.14 -1.54
C VAL A 51 -12.41 9.30 -1.03
N GLU A 52 -13.58 9.37 -1.68
CA GLU A 52 -14.78 8.62 -1.28
C GLU A 52 -14.55 7.11 -1.35
N GLN A 53 -13.91 6.63 -2.43
CA GLN A 53 -13.61 5.21 -2.60
C GLN A 53 -12.65 4.70 -1.52
N LEU A 54 -11.65 5.50 -1.16
CA LEU A 54 -10.72 5.18 -0.08
C LEU A 54 -11.41 5.22 1.28
N ALA A 55 -12.28 6.22 1.53
CA ALA A 55 -13.06 6.30 2.74
C ALA A 55 -13.96 5.07 2.93
N PHE A 56 -14.63 4.59 1.87
CA PHE A 56 -15.40 3.34 1.94
C PHE A 56 -14.52 2.13 2.29
N ARG A 57 -13.30 2.04 1.75
CA ARG A 57 -12.37 0.97 2.11
C ARG A 57 -11.94 1.05 3.57
N MET A 58 -11.68 2.26 4.07
CA MET A 58 -11.34 2.46 5.48
C MET A 58 -12.49 2.11 6.41
N VAL A 59 -13.73 2.51 6.09
CA VAL A 59 -14.92 2.11 6.86
C VAL A 59 -15.07 0.58 6.85
N SER A 60 -14.89 -0.06 5.70
CA SER A 60 -14.93 -1.53 5.59
C SER A 60 -13.86 -2.20 6.45
N SER A 61 -12.62 -1.70 6.40
CA SER A 61 -11.48 -2.23 7.14
C SER A 61 -11.64 -2.06 8.65
N LEU A 62 -11.96 -0.85 9.11
CA LEU A 62 -12.04 -0.49 10.53
C LEU A 62 -13.30 -1.05 11.18
N GLY A 63 -14.44 -0.97 10.49
CA GLY A 63 -15.73 -1.44 11.00
C GLY A 63 -15.99 -2.93 10.78
N ARG A 64 -15.15 -3.62 9.99
CA ARG A 64 -15.41 -5.00 9.52
C ARG A 64 -16.80 -5.13 8.88
N VAL A 65 -17.17 -4.15 8.04
CA VAL A 65 -18.39 -4.15 7.25
C VAL A 65 -18.06 -4.56 5.84
N ASP A 66 -18.85 -5.45 5.27
CA ASP A 66 -18.64 -5.93 3.90
C ASP A 66 -18.67 -4.76 2.91
N GLN A 67 -17.61 -4.62 2.12
CA GLN A 67 -17.48 -3.53 1.14
C GLN A 67 -18.62 -3.53 0.12
N SER A 68 -19.18 -4.69 -0.21
CA SER A 68 -20.32 -4.79 -1.11
C SER A 68 -21.59 -4.18 -0.51
N HIS A 69 -21.79 -4.32 0.80
CA HIS A 69 -22.89 -3.70 1.53
C HIS A 69 -22.77 -2.18 1.52
N LEU A 70 -21.55 -1.66 1.81
CA LEU A 70 -21.28 -0.22 1.76
C LEU A 70 -21.57 0.37 0.40
N ARG A 71 -21.13 -0.31 -0.68
CA ARG A 71 -21.30 0.15 -2.05
C ARG A 71 -22.76 0.11 -2.52
N ASN A 72 -23.52 -0.90 -2.09
CA ASN A 72 -24.89 -1.13 -2.54
C ASN A 72 -25.94 -0.49 -1.61
N GLY A 73 -25.52 0.12 -0.50
CA GLY A 73 -26.40 0.69 0.52
C GLY A 73 -27.28 -0.35 1.23
N ARG A 74 -26.87 -1.63 1.24
CA ARG A 74 -27.61 -2.73 1.87
C ARG A 74 -27.01 -3.06 3.22
N PHE A 75 -27.35 -2.26 4.22
CA PHE A 75 -26.89 -2.44 5.59
C PHE A 75 -27.88 -3.26 6.40
N SER A 76 -27.36 -4.14 7.25
CA SER A 76 -28.11 -4.75 8.35
C SER A 76 -28.14 -3.81 9.56
N ASP A 77 -29.05 -4.06 10.50
CA ASP A 77 -29.10 -3.27 11.75
C ASP A 77 -27.79 -3.38 12.54
N ASP A 78 -27.09 -4.51 12.44
CA ASP A 78 -25.79 -4.75 13.06
C ASP A 78 -24.61 -3.99 12.39
N ASP A 79 -24.77 -3.57 11.14
CA ASP A 79 -23.72 -2.84 10.44
C ASP A 79 -23.62 -1.38 10.89
N TRP A 80 -24.75 -0.76 11.29
CA TRP A 80 -24.79 0.66 11.66
C TRP A 80 -23.87 1.02 12.83
N PRO A 81 -23.85 0.31 13.95
CA PRO A 81 -22.91 0.59 15.04
C PRO A 81 -21.45 0.46 14.60
N ARG A 82 -21.14 -0.50 13.72
CA ARG A 82 -19.78 -0.72 13.19
C ARG A 82 -19.35 0.41 12.25
N ILE A 83 -20.26 0.85 11.38
CA ILE A 83 -20.02 2.00 10.48
C ILE A 83 -19.76 3.25 11.32
N ASN A 84 -20.62 3.55 12.29
CA ASN A 84 -20.47 4.72 13.15
C ASN A 84 -19.16 4.68 13.95
N GLY A 85 -18.79 3.51 14.49
CA GLY A 85 -17.52 3.31 15.19
C GLY A 85 -16.32 3.52 14.26
N ALA A 86 -16.37 3.05 13.01
CA ALA A 86 -15.33 3.27 12.02
C ALA A 86 -15.19 4.75 11.65
N ILE A 87 -16.31 5.45 11.44
CA ILE A 87 -16.31 6.90 11.15
C ILE A 87 -15.68 7.68 12.30
N GLN A 88 -16.03 7.35 13.54
CA GLN A 88 -15.43 7.99 14.71
C GLN A 88 -13.90 7.77 14.75
N GLN A 89 -13.44 6.55 14.53
CA GLN A 89 -12.00 6.26 14.43
C GLN A 89 -11.32 7.07 13.32
N MET A 90 -11.96 7.18 12.14
CA MET A 90 -11.43 7.98 11.03
C MET A 90 -11.34 9.47 11.36
N GLN A 91 -12.29 10.01 12.14
CA GLN A 91 -12.25 11.41 12.57
C GLN A 91 -11.10 11.70 13.56
N GLU A 92 -10.73 10.71 14.37
CA GLU A 92 -9.61 10.78 15.30
C GLU A 92 -8.26 10.54 14.63
N ALA A 93 -8.24 9.83 13.49
CA ALA A 93 -7.04 9.49 12.75
C ALA A 93 -6.47 10.69 11.99
N SER A 94 -5.17 10.93 12.12
CA SER A 94 -4.46 11.93 11.33
C SER A 94 -4.06 11.35 9.96
N ILE A 95 -5.07 11.06 9.10
CA ILE A 95 -4.86 10.58 7.73
C ILE A 95 -5.39 11.63 6.75
N TYR A 96 -4.52 12.12 5.89
CA TYR A 96 -4.81 13.13 4.89
C TYR A 96 -4.77 12.49 3.51
N ILE A 97 -5.86 12.58 2.76
CA ILE A 97 -6.00 11.97 1.43
C ILE A 97 -6.07 13.08 0.39
N ASP A 98 -5.28 12.94 -0.65
CA ASP A 98 -5.26 13.81 -1.83
C ASP A 98 -5.40 12.93 -3.08
N ASP A 99 -6.49 13.07 -3.81
CA ASP A 99 -6.82 12.28 -4.99
C ASP A 99 -6.62 13.03 -6.31
N THR A 100 -5.76 14.03 -6.30
CA THR A 100 -5.37 14.74 -7.52
C THR A 100 -4.70 13.77 -8.50
N PRO A 101 -5.22 13.65 -9.73
CA PRO A 101 -4.65 12.71 -10.71
C PRO A 101 -3.30 13.20 -11.25
N ALA A 102 -2.48 12.25 -11.70
CA ALA A 102 -1.27 12.50 -12.48
C ALA A 102 -0.27 13.49 -11.86
N MET A 103 -0.16 13.49 -10.51
CA MET A 103 0.78 14.36 -9.80
C MET A 103 2.23 14.08 -10.19
N THR A 104 3.02 15.15 -10.21
CA THR A 104 4.48 15.08 -10.31
C THR A 104 5.12 14.92 -8.93
N PRO A 105 6.36 14.40 -8.83
CA PRO A 105 7.11 14.38 -7.55
C PRO A 105 7.24 15.77 -6.91
N THR A 106 7.33 16.82 -7.73
CA THR A 106 7.40 18.21 -7.24
C THR A 106 6.10 18.66 -6.58
N GLU A 107 4.93 18.28 -7.14
CA GLU A 107 3.64 18.59 -6.54
C GLU A 107 3.43 17.81 -5.23
N VAL A 108 3.76 16.52 -5.22
CA VAL A 108 3.74 15.70 -3.99
C VAL A 108 4.64 16.33 -2.92
N ARG A 109 5.86 16.75 -3.29
CA ARG A 109 6.81 17.42 -2.40
C ARG A 109 6.24 18.71 -1.81
N ALA A 110 5.64 19.56 -2.64
CA ALA A 110 5.07 20.84 -2.18
C ALA A 110 3.95 20.62 -1.16
N ARG A 111 3.04 19.67 -1.43
CA ARG A 111 1.92 19.33 -0.56
C ARG A 111 2.38 18.63 0.72
N ALA A 112 3.32 17.69 0.64
CA ALA A 112 3.87 17.00 1.81
C ALA A 112 4.63 17.97 2.73
N ARG A 113 5.42 18.89 2.19
CA ARG A 113 6.10 19.95 2.97
C ARG A 113 5.12 20.86 3.71
N ARG A 114 4.05 21.25 3.03
CA ARG A 114 3.00 22.07 3.64
C ARG A 114 2.35 21.31 4.78
N LEU A 115 1.94 20.07 4.55
CA LEU A 115 1.29 19.24 5.55
C LEU A 115 2.20 18.98 6.76
N GLN A 116 3.49 18.66 6.52
CA GLN A 116 4.46 18.47 7.60
C GLN A 116 4.59 19.71 8.49
N ARG A 117 4.62 20.91 7.89
CA ARG A 117 4.71 22.17 8.64
C ARG A 117 3.45 22.49 9.43
N GLU A 118 2.27 22.21 8.88
CA GLU A 118 0.99 22.58 9.45
C GLU A 118 0.46 21.57 10.49
N ARG A 119 0.73 20.28 10.27
CA ARG A 119 0.10 19.18 11.02
C ARG A 119 1.10 18.14 11.54
N GLY A 120 2.34 18.17 11.08
CA GLY A 120 3.26 17.06 11.22
C GLY A 120 2.98 15.95 10.19
N LEU A 121 4.00 15.16 9.87
CA LEU A 121 3.89 14.07 8.90
C LEU A 121 4.92 12.99 9.24
N ASP A 122 4.44 11.75 9.41
CA ASP A 122 5.25 10.60 9.78
C ASP A 122 5.28 9.50 8.71
N LEU A 123 4.35 9.53 7.76
CA LEU A 123 4.24 8.53 6.69
C LEU A 123 3.64 9.15 5.43
N ILE A 124 4.18 8.80 4.28
CA ILE A 124 3.60 9.12 2.97
C ILE A 124 3.29 7.83 2.23
N VAL A 125 2.10 7.74 1.64
CA VAL A 125 1.69 6.68 0.71
C VAL A 125 1.41 7.30 -0.66
N VAL A 126 1.93 6.70 -1.73
CA VAL A 126 1.71 7.11 -3.13
C VAL A 126 1.10 5.93 -3.90
N ASP A 127 -0.13 6.07 -4.36
CA ASP A 127 -0.87 5.04 -5.11
C ASP A 127 -1.20 5.54 -6.52
N TYR A 128 -0.54 5.08 -7.55
CA TYR A 128 0.68 4.29 -7.69
C TYR A 128 1.64 4.97 -8.69
N LEU A 129 2.92 4.59 -8.67
CA LEU A 129 4.01 5.24 -9.42
C LEU A 129 3.72 5.44 -10.90
N GLN A 130 3.13 4.44 -11.57
CA GLN A 130 2.85 4.49 -13.00
C GLN A 130 1.73 5.47 -13.39
N LEU A 131 1.02 6.09 -12.45
CA LEU A 131 0.09 7.19 -12.72
C LEU A 131 0.71 8.57 -12.51
N MET A 132 1.88 8.64 -11.90
CA MET A 132 2.63 9.89 -11.79
C MET A 132 3.17 10.37 -13.14
N ARG A 133 3.48 11.65 -13.20
CA ARG A 133 4.07 12.31 -14.37
C ARG A 133 5.35 13.03 -13.95
N VAL A 134 6.18 13.37 -14.95
CA VAL A 134 7.29 14.30 -14.79
C VAL A 134 7.02 15.57 -15.59
N ALA A 135 7.62 16.68 -15.18
CA ALA A 135 7.52 17.93 -15.91
C ALA A 135 8.42 17.86 -17.16
N GLY A 136 7.83 18.09 -18.34
CA GLY A 136 8.52 18.03 -19.62
C GLY A 136 8.29 16.72 -20.39
N ALA A 137 8.94 16.58 -21.53
CA ALA A 137 8.87 15.37 -22.35
C ALA A 137 9.95 14.39 -21.90
N ALA A 138 9.55 13.30 -21.21
CA ALA A 138 10.45 12.18 -20.98
C ALA A 138 10.67 11.42 -22.30
N GLU A 139 11.90 10.98 -22.57
CA GLU A 139 12.23 10.23 -23.78
C GLU A 139 11.46 8.91 -23.88
N ASN A 140 11.23 8.28 -22.73
CA ASN A 140 10.47 7.04 -22.61
C ASN A 140 9.95 6.83 -21.18
N ARG A 141 9.06 5.85 -21.00
CA ARG A 141 8.43 5.55 -19.71
C ARG A 141 9.44 5.13 -18.63
N ALA A 142 10.49 4.40 -18.99
CA ALA A 142 11.50 3.96 -18.03
C ALA A 142 12.28 5.15 -17.44
N THR A 143 12.60 6.16 -18.26
CA THR A 143 13.22 7.41 -17.80
C THR A 143 12.29 8.17 -16.86
N GLU A 144 11.02 8.29 -17.22
CA GLU A 144 10.00 8.96 -16.39
C GLU A 144 9.88 8.28 -15.00
N ILE A 145 9.78 6.97 -14.95
CA ILE A 145 9.73 6.20 -13.69
C ILE A 145 11.02 6.38 -12.89
N SER A 146 12.16 6.46 -13.54
CA SER A 146 13.45 6.71 -12.88
C SER A 146 13.50 8.07 -12.20
N GLU A 147 12.98 9.11 -12.86
CA GLU A 147 12.88 10.44 -12.25
C GLU A 147 11.90 10.48 -11.07
N ILE A 148 10.75 9.82 -11.22
CA ILE A 148 9.76 9.69 -10.13
C ILE A 148 10.38 9.01 -8.93
N SER A 149 11.03 7.87 -9.12
CA SER A 149 11.67 7.09 -8.06
C SER A 149 12.72 7.91 -7.29
N ARG A 150 13.63 8.56 -8.04
CA ARG A 150 14.64 9.44 -7.43
C ARG A 150 14.02 10.62 -6.69
N GLY A 151 12.98 11.22 -7.28
CA GLY A 151 12.25 12.34 -6.65
C GLY A 151 11.62 11.95 -5.33
N LEU A 152 10.96 10.78 -5.27
CA LEU A 152 10.35 10.27 -4.04
C LEU A 152 11.42 9.88 -3.01
N LYS A 153 12.54 9.27 -3.41
CA LYS A 153 13.65 8.97 -2.50
C LYS A 153 14.27 10.25 -1.92
N ALA A 154 14.46 11.26 -2.74
CA ALA A 154 14.94 12.56 -2.29
C ALA A 154 13.97 13.21 -1.29
N LEU A 155 12.67 13.13 -1.55
CA LEU A 155 11.62 13.63 -0.66
C LEU A 155 11.60 12.90 0.69
N ALA A 156 11.71 11.56 0.68
CA ALA A 156 11.78 10.76 1.91
C ALA A 156 12.93 11.24 2.80
N ARG A 157 14.11 11.43 2.23
CA ARG A 157 15.30 11.93 2.95
C ARG A 157 15.13 13.37 3.44
N GLU A 158 14.58 14.24 2.59
CA GLU A 158 14.38 15.65 2.92
C GLU A 158 13.48 15.85 4.12
N LEU A 159 12.33 15.13 4.14
CA LEU A 159 11.36 15.22 5.22
C LEU A 159 11.70 14.31 6.40
N ASN A 160 12.67 13.40 6.23
CA ASN A 160 12.97 12.31 7.16
C ASN A 160 11.74 11.45 7.51
N VAL A 161 10.95 11.11 6.47
CA VAL A 161 9.68 10.36 6.57
C VAL A 161 9.76 9.16 5.64
N PRO A 162 9.30 7.96 6.04
CA PRO A 162 9.16 6.83 5.13
C PRO A 162 8.11 7.13 4.06
N ILE A 163 8.42 6.76 2.83
CA ILE A 163 7.49 6.83 1.70
C ILE A 163 7.20 5.43 1.22
N ILE A 164 5.94 5.01 1.28
CA ILE A 164 5.42 3.80 0.64
C ILE A 164 4.93 4.20 -0.75
N ALA A 165 5.53 3.67 -1.79
CA ALA A 165 5.07 3.86 -3.16
C ALA A 165 4.59 2.52 -3.74
N LEU A 166 3.36 2.51 -4.25
CA LEU A 166 2.80 1.33 -4.87
C LEU A 166 3.28 1.21 -6.32
N SER A 167 3.51 0.00 -6.77
CA SER A 167 3.95 -0.29 -8.13
C SER A 167 3.20 -1.47 -8.72
N GLN A 168 2.78 -1.34 -9.96
CA GLN A 168 2.21 -2.45 -10.70
C GLN A 168 3.32 -3.24 -11.41
N LEU A 169 3.27 -4.58 -11.28
CA LEU A 169 4.20 -5.47 -11.95
C LEU A 169 3.85 -5.67 -13.43
N ASN A 170 4.85 -5.99 -14.24
CA ASN A 170 4.68 -6.31 -15.65
C ASN A 170 3.73 -7.51 -15.82
N ARG A 171 2.95 -7.51 -16.92
CA ARG A 171 2.03 -8.60 -17.26
C ARG A 171 2.73 -9.92 -17.54
N SER A 172 4.01 -9.90 -17.87
CA SER A 172 4.81 -11.12 -18.14
C SER A 172 4.81 -12.11 -16.98
N VAL A 173 4.58 -11.67 -15.73
CA VAL A 173 4.43 -12.57 -14.59
C VAL A 173 3.27 -13.55 -14.76
N GLU A 174 2.20 -13.16 -15.46
CA GLU A 174 1.00 -13.97 -15.67
C GLU A 174 1.19 -15.07 -16.71
N THR A 175 2.23 -14.94 -17.55
CA THR A 175 2.56 -15.95 -18.59
C THR A 175 3.46 -17.07 -18.08
N ARG A 176 4.04 -16.92 -16.88
CA ARG A 176 4.89 -17.94 -16.27
C ARG A 176 4.06 -19.04 -15.61
N THR A 177 4.63 -20.23 -15.50
CA THR A 177 4.07 -21.34 -14.73
C THR A 177 4.02 -20.97 -13.24
N ASP A 178 5.15 -20.50 -12.70
CA ASP A 178 5.20 -19.89 -11.36
C ASP A 178 4.93 -18.39 -11.49
N LYS A 179 3.80 -17.96 -10.94
CA LYS A 179 3.33 -16.58 -10.98
C LYS A 179 3.76 -15.76 -9.76
N LYS A 180 4.62 -16.30 -8.90
CA LYS A 180 5.23 -15.55 -7.82
C LYS A 180 6.09 -14.43 -8.39
N PRO A 181 5.93 -13.19 -7.90
CA PRO A 181 6.71 -12.06 -8.37
C PRO A 181 8.21 -12.21 -8.09
N VAL A 182 9.02 -11.73 -9.01
CA VAL A 182 10.48 -11.61 -8.88
C VAL A 182 10.94 -10.21 -9.27
N MET A 183 12.17 -9.82 -8.91
CA MET A 183 12.69 -8.48 -9.15
C MET A 183 12.62 -8.05 -10.62
N SER A 184 12.82 -8.98 -11.56
CA SER A 184 12.72 -8.69 -13.00
C SER A 184 11.31 -8.30 -13.47
N ASP A 185 10.27 -8.50 -12.67
CA ASP A 185 8.91 -8.08 -12.97
C ASP A 185 8.70 -6.56 -12.75
N LEU A 186 9.64 -5.90 -12.07
CA LEU A 186 9.78 -4.44 -11.99
C LEU A 186 10.52 -3.84 -13.21
N ARG A 187 10.59 -4.52 -14.33
CA ARG A 187 11.53 -4.37 -15.44
C ARG A 187 11.58 -3.02 -16.15
N GLU A 188 10.51 -2.24 -16.11
CA GLU A 188 10.52 -0.87 -16.64
C GLU A 188 11.17 0.12 -15.67
N SER A 189 11.76 -0.34 -14.60
CA SER A 189 12.09 0.41 -13.39
C SER A 189 13.39 -0.08 -12.73
N GLY A 190 14.43 -0.35 -13.48
CA GLY A 190 15.75 -0.66 -12.89
C GLY A 190 16.20 0.38 -11.86
N ALA A 191 15.74 1.63 -12.04
CA ALA A 191 15.96 2.70 -11.08
C ALA A 191 15.20 2.49 -9.78
N ILE A 192 13.95 1.97 -9.79
CA ILE A 192 13.20 1.64 -8.57
C ILE A 192 14.01 0.65 -7.73
N GLU A 193 14.58 -0.38 -8.37
CA GLU A 193 15.42 -1.35 -7.68
C GLU A 193 16.63 -0.70 -7.01
N GLN A 194 17.25 0.29 -7.65
CA GLN A 194 18.41 1.00 -7.09
C GLN A 194 18.03 1.95 -5.96
N ASP A 195 16.96 2.73 -6.14
CA ASP A 195 16.56 3.80 -5.24
C ASP A 195 15.85 3.28 -3.97
N ALA A 196 15.07 2.21 -4.09
CA ALA A 196 14.31 1.65 -2.98
C ALA A 196 15.20 1.03 -1.90
N ASP A 197 14.85 1.27 -0.65
CA ASP A 197 15.50 0.65 0.52
C ASP A 197 14.84 -0.68 0.88
N LEU A 198 13.54 -0.80 0.64
CA LEU A 198 12.73 -1.99 0.86
C LEU A 198 11.82 -2.23 -0.33
N ILE A 199 11.78 -3.47 -0.82
CA ILE A 199 10.84 -3.90 -1.88
C ILE A 199 10.07 -5.10 -1.37
N LEU A 200 8.75 -4.95 -1.34
CA LEU A 200 7.79 -5.96 -0.94
C LEU A 200 6.94 -6.37 -2.13
N PHE A 201 6.82 -7.66 -2.38
CA PHE A 201 5.84 -8.21 -3.32
C PHE A 201 4.67 -8.79 -2.56
N ILE A 202 3.45 -8.53 -3.06
CA ILE A 202 2.24 -9.18 -2.57
C ILE A 202 1.81 -10.23 -3.59
N TYR A 203 1.64 -11.46 -3.11
CA TYR A 203 1.14 -12.57 -3.89
C TYR A 203 -0.02 -13.26 -3.17
N ARG A 204 -1.09 -13.54 -3.90
CA ARG A 204 -2.23 -14.32 -3.41
C ARG A 204 -2.54 -15.41 -4.43
N ASP A 205 -2.30 -16.65 -4.04
CA ASP A 205 -2.48 -17.81 -4.90
C ASP A 205 -3.93 -17.97 -5.37
N GLU A 206 -4.90 -17.65 -4.51
CA GLU A 206 -6.34 -17.73 -4.82
C GLU A 206 -6.79 -16.85 -6.00
N VAL A 207 -6.00 -15.83 -6.38
CA VAL A 207 -6.30 -14.96 -7.52
C VAL A 207 -6.09 -15.70 -8.84
N TYR A 208 -5.16 -16.63 -8.87
CA TYR A 208 -4.84 -17.46 -10.04
C TYR A 208 -5.40 -18.87 -9.96
N ASN A 209 -5.59 -19.39 -8.75
CA ASN A 209 -6.07 -20.74 -8.48
C ASN A 209 -7.29 -20.68 -7.56
N THR A 210 -8.48 -20.84 -8.13
CA THR A 210 -9.75 -20.82 -7.40
C THR A 210 -9.87 -21.94 -6.35
N ASP A 211 -9.15 -23.03 -6.54
CA ASP A 211 -9.12 -24.18 -5.63
C ASP A 211 -7.88 -24.19 -4.72
N SER A 212 -7.22 -23.05 -4.61
CA SER A 212 -6.04 -22.90 -3.76
C SER A 212 -6.31 -23.35 -2.31
N PRO A 213 -5.42 -24.15 -1.71
CA PRO A 213 -5.48 -24.47 -0.28
C PRO A 213 -5.10 -23.26 0.60
N ARG A 214 -4.63 -22.16 -0.01
CA ARG A 214 -4.19 -20.93 0.66
C ARG A 214 -5.18 -19.79 0.48
N LYS A 215 -6.50 -20.09 0.43
CA LYS A 215 -7.53 -19.05 0.36
C LYS A 215 -7.46 -18.12 1.57
N GLY A 216 -7.59 -16.82 1.31
CA GLY A 216 -7.49 -15.79 2.35
C GLY A 216 -6.08 -15.56 2.88
N ILE A 217 -5.04 -16.13 2.25
CA ILE A 217 -3.65 -15.90 2.62
C ILE A 217 -2.99 -15.05 1.54
N ALA A 218 -2.28 -14.02 1.99
CA ALA A 218 -1.40 -13.22 1.16
C ALA A 218 0.05 -13.45 1.59
N ASP A 219 0.88 -13.87 0.66
CA ASP A 219 2.31 -14.01 0.89
C ASP A 219 2.99 -12.66 0.60
N ILE A 220 3.70 -12.14 1.59
CA ILE A 220 4.49 -10.92 1.48
C ILE A 220 5.96 -11.33 1.35
N HIS A 221 6.52 -11.08 0.19
CA HIS A 221 7.90 -11.39 -0.11
C HIS A 221 8.77 -10.14 -0.01
N ILE A 222 9.74 -10.13 0.90
CA ILE A 222 10.76 -9.09 1.02
C ILE A 222 11.84 -9.42 -0.02
N ALA A 223 11.72 -8.81 -1.21
CA ALA A 223 12.62 -9.08 -2.32
C ALA A 223 13.93 -8.27 -2.24
N LYS A 224 13.89 -7.14 -1.55
CA LYS A 224 15.05 -6.31 -1.25
C LYS A 224 14.86 -5.64 0.10
N GLN A 225 15.94 -5.62 0.88
CA GLN A 225 16.04 -4.84 2.12
C GLN A 225 17.48 -4.42 2.32
N ARG A 226 17.73 -3.09 2.45
CA ARG A 226 19.11 -2.58 2.68
C ARG A 226 19.63 -2.88 4.06
N ASN A 227 18.74 -2.83 5.06
CA ASN A 227 19.12 -2.87 6.49
C ASN A 227 18.61 -4.15 7.19
N GLY A 228 18.40 -5.24 6.44
CA GLY A 228 17.92 -6.48 7.02
C GLY A 228 17.87 -7.63 6.02
N PRO A 229 17.41 -8.80 6.45
CA PRO A 229 17.34 -9.98 5.60
C PRO A 229 16.17 -9.89 4.62
N ILE A 230 16.29 -10.57 3.48
CA ILE A 230 15.17 -10.90 2.63
C ILE A 230 14.41 -12.10 3.22
N GLY A 231 13.15 -12.26 2.85
CA GLY A 231 12.33 -13.35 3.36
C GLY A 231 10.91 -13.32 2.84
N GLU A 232 10.08 -14.19 3.35
CA GLU A 232 8.67 -14.28 3.02
C GLU A 232 7.88 -14.55 4.30
N PHE A 233 6.71 -13.92 4.45
CA PHE A 233 5.80 -14.20 5.55
C PHE A 233 4.35 -14.10 5.08
N PRO A 234 3.46 -14.94 5.62
CA PRO A 234 2.05 -14.89 5.31
C PRO A 234 1.32 -13.83 6.14
N LEU A 235 0.29 -13.25 5.53
CA LEU A 235 -0.74 -12.48 6.21
C LEU A 235 -2.11 -13.06 5.88
N THR A 236 -3.08 -12.88 6.77
CA THR A 236 -4.48 -13.15 6.47
C THR A 236 -5.05 -11.98 5.69
N PHE A 237 -5.69 -12.24 4.55
CA PHE A 237 -6.41 -11.24 3.78
C PHE A 237 -7.92 -11.48 3.84
N LEU A 238 -8.63 -10.59 4.49
CA LEU A 238 -10.09 -10.60 4.60
C LEU A 238 -10.67 -9.75 3.46
N GLY A 239 -10.81 -10.34 2.28
CA GLY A 239 -11.15 -9.63 1.03
C GLY A 239 -12.43 -8.82 1.12
N ARG A 240 -13.49 -9.35 1.77
CA ARG A 240 -14.77 -8.64 1.98
C ARG A 240 -14.64 -7.36 2.79
N PHE A 241 -13.60 -7.28 3.66
CA PHE A 241 -13.31 -6.10 4.49
C PHE A 241 -12.11 -5.31 3.99
N THR A 242 -11.50 -5.71 2.88
CA THR A 242 -10.26 -5.09 2.33
C THR A 242 -9.16 -4.97 3.38
N LYS A 243 -9.04 -5.97 4.26
CA LYS A 243 -8.20 -5.93 5.46
C LYS A 243 -7.14 -7.02 5.47
N PHE A 244 -5.91 -6.62 5.81
CA PHE A 244 -4.83 -7.52 6.15
C PHE A 244 -4.71 -7.63 7.67
N GLU A 245 -4.49 -8.85 8.15
CA GLU A 245 -4.26 -9.16 9.56
C GLU A 245 -3.08 -10.11 9.70
N ASN A 246 -2.55 -10.21 10.92
CA ASN A 246 -1.51 -11.18 11.20
C ASN A 246 -2.04 -12.59 10.93
N TYR A 247 -1.21 -13.40 10.26
CA TYR A 247 -1.52 -14.79 10.05
C TYR A 247 -1.38 -15.55 11.38
N ALA A 248 -2.47 -16.16 11.81
CA ALA A 248 -2.46 -17.13 12.91
C ALA A 248 -2.63 -18.52 12.26
N PRO A 249 -1.61 -19.41 12.32
CA PRO A 249 -1.81 -20.79 11.88
C PRO A 249 -2.92 -21.41 12.72
N GLU A 250 -3.83 -22.14 12.08
CA GLU A 250 -4.82 -22.95 12.81
C GLU A 250 -4.02 -23.88 13.72
N VAL A 251 -4.21 -23.75 15.03
CA VAL A 251 -3.70 -24.72 15.99
C VAL A 251 -4.54 -25.98 15.73
N GLU A 252 -3.95 -26.99 15.07
CA GLU A 252 -4.58 -28.29 14.97
C GLU A 252 -4.96 -28.72 16.37
N GLY A 253 -6.29 -28.81 16.59
CA GLY A 253 -6.84 -29.02 17.89
C GLY A 253 -6.30 -30.29 18.52
N PHE A 254 -5.88 -30.18 19.76
CA PHE A 254 -5.80 -31.33 20.66
C PHE A 254 -7.13 -32.05 20.60
N ARG A 255 -7.17 -33.20 19.93
CA ARG A 255 -8.20 -34.24 20.13
C ARG A 255 -7.81 -35.10 21.29
#